data_7827396d97b147f754a500ea9bf299e3
#
_entry.id   7827396d97b147f754a500ea9bf299e3
#
_cell.length_a   1.000
_cell.length_b   1.000
_cell.length_c   1.000
_cell.angle_alpha   90.00
_cell.angle_beta   90.00
_cell.angle_gamma   90.00
#
_symmetry.space_group_name_H-M   'P 1'
#
loop_
_entity.id
_entity.type
_entity.pdbx_description
1 polymer ?
#
loop_
_entity_poly.entity_id
_entity_poly.type
_entity_poly.pdbx_seq_one_letter_code
_entity_poly.pdbx_strand_id
1 'polypeptide(L)'
;FGGYIHQFRDDGSIDDRMTKHLVGTCRFIYIYSISFITLKKPEYQEAAEQGLKFLREVHQQPDGGFAWILNGNQVKDDKRYCYGHAFVLLAAAVATKAQIKGAKEFASEVYEILEKNFWDKESELYLDEMEKDWKNVSLYRGQNANMHMCEAMLSAFEATKERKYLNRAHTLAKRICLDLTKNTGGLIWEHFNTDWSP
;
A
#
# COMPACT_ATOMS: atom_id res chain seq x y z
N PHE A 1 -12.46 -16.15 10.72
CA PHE A 1 -11.07 -15.85 10.32
C PHE A 1 -10.67 -14.40 10.62
N GLY A 2 -11.60 -13.48 10.87
CA GLY A 2 -11.35 -12.03 10.84
C GLY A 2 -11.22 -11.53 9.39
N GLY A 3 -10.98 -10.24 9.19
CA GLY A 3 -10.88 -9.64 7.87
C GLY A 3 -12.23 -9.54 7.12
N TYR A 4 -12.18 -8.81 6.01
CA TYR A 4 -13.39 -8.53 5.23
C TYR A 4 -13.72 -9.64 4.24
N ILE A 5 -14.97 -9.68 3.79
CA ILE A 5 -15.41 -10.47 2.63
C ILE A 5 -15.20 -9.61 1.38
N HIS A 6 -14.49 -10.14 0.40
CA HIS A 6 -14.12 -9.39 -0.80
C HIS A 6 -15.00 -9.72 -2.01
N GLN A 7 -15.63 -10.91 -2.02
CA GLN A 7 -16.34 -11.42 -3.19
C GLN A 7 -17.77 -11.80 -2.86
N PHE A 8 -18.70 -11.17 -3.57
CA PHE A 8 -20.13 -11.41 -3.47
C PHE A 8 -20.67 -11.70 -4.86
N ARG A 9 -21.76 -12.50 -4.92
CA ARG A 9 -22.55 -12.70 -6.13
C ARG A 9 -23.52 -11.55 -6.33
N ASP A 10 -24.13 -11.48 -7.50
CA ASP A 10 -25.09 -10.42 -7.86
C ASP A 10 -26.33 -10.40 -6.94
N ASP A 11 -26.69 -11.51 -6.35
CA ASP A 11 -27.80 -11.64 -5.37
C ASP A 11 -27.40 -11.20 -3.94
N GLY A 12 -26.14 -10.76 -3.75
CA GLY A 12 -25.61 -10.35 -2.45
C GLY A 12 -25.11 -11.51 -1.58
N SER A 13 -25.24 -12.77 -2.02
CA SER A 13 -24.67 -13.90 -1.30
C SER A 13 -23.14 -13.90 -1.40
N ILE A 14 -22.47 -14.46 -0.38
CA ILE A 14 -21.02 -14.52 -0.35
C ILE A 14 -20.55 -15.58 -1.33
N ASP A 15 -19.67 -15.18 -2.28
CA ASP A 15 -19.07 -16.12 -3.24
C ASP A 15 -17.83 -16.79 -2.65
N ASP A 16 -16.88 -16.03 -2.10
CA ASP A 16 -15.69 -16.57 -1.46
C ASP A 16 -15.46 -15.95 -0.07
N ARG A 17 -15.44 -16.80 0.95
CA ARG A 17 -15.16 -16.40 2.35
C ARG A 17 -13.68 -16.45 2.69
N MET A 18 -12.89 -17.18 1.92
CA MET A 18 -11.53 -17.55 2.31
C MET A 18 -10.47 -16.63 1.73
N THR A 19 -10.58 -16.25 0.46
CA THR A 19 -9.57 -15.40 -0.19
C THR A 19 -9.59 -13.99 0.39
N LYS A 20 -8.41 -13.56 0.88
CA LYS A 20 -8.17 -12.21 1.39
C LYS A 20 -7.02 -11.60 0.59
N HIS A 21 -7.33 -10.60 -0.19
CA HIS A 21 -6.35 -9.86 -0.99
C HIS A 21 -5.84 -8.66 -0.20
N LEU A 22 -4.52 -8.43 -0.18
CA LEU A 22 -3.90 -7.33 0.55
C LEU A 22 -4.54 -5.98 0.22
N VAL A 23 -4.58 -5.64 -1.07
CA VAL A 23 -5.13 -4.35 -1.53
C VAL A 23 -6.63 -4.24 -1.22
N GLY A 24 -7.39 -5.33 -1.35
CA GLY A 24 -8.80 -5.35 -0.96
C GLY A 24 -8.99 -5.04 0.53
N THR A 25 -8.18 -5.67 1.40
CA THR A 25 -8.18 -5.38 2.84
C THR A 25 -7.87 -3.91 3.10
N CYS A 26 -6.82 -3.36 2.48
CA CYS A 26 -6.42 -1.95 2.63
C CYS A 26 -7.52 -0.98 2.16
N ARG A 27 -8.16 -1.26 1.03
CA ARG A 27 -9.27 -0.43 0.50
C ARG A 27 -10.48 -0.40 1.43
N PHE A 28 -10.83 -1.51 2.07
CA PHE A 28 -11.90 -1.53 3.06
C PHE A 28 -11.53 -0.71 4.31
N ILE A 29 -10.29 -0.82 4.81
CA ILE A 29 -9.81 0.04 5.91
C ILE A 29 -9.94 1.52 5.53
N TYR A 30 -9.51 1.88 4.31
CA TYR A 30 -9.63 3.23 3.78
C TYR A 30 -11.07 3.71 3.77
N ILE A 31 -11.99 2.93 3.15
CA ILE A 31 -13.41 3.28 3.02
C ILE A 31 -14.05 3.46 4.38
N TYR A 32 -13.85 2.53 5.33
CA TYR A 32 -14.44 2.63 6.66
C TYR A 32 -13.85 3.79 7.46
N SER A 33 -12.55 4.07 7.34
CA SER A 33 -11.92 5.24 7.98
C SER A 33 -12.52 6.55 7.45
N ILE A 34 -12.66 6.70 6.13
CA ILE A 34 -13.30 7.88 5.53
C ILE A 34 -14.78 7.98 5.93
N SER A 35 -15.50 6.87 5.95
CA SER A 35 -16.90 6.83 6.38
C SER A 35 -17.04 7.29 7.83
N PHE A 36 -16.15 6.85 8.72
CA PHE A 36 -16.12 7.32 10.10
C PHE A 36 -15.80 8.82 10.21
N ILE A 37 -14.80 9.31 9.49
CA ILE A 37 -14.45 10.74 9.46
C ILE A 37 -15.66 11.59 9.05
N THR A 38 -16.41 11.13 8.05
CA THR A 38 -17.51 11.88 7.43
C THR A 38 -18.82 11.75 8.21
N LEU A 39 -19.19 10.53 8.59
CA LEU A 39 -20.51 10.20 9.14
C LEU A 39 -20.52 10.11 10.68
N LYS A 40 -19.36 10.00 11.30
CA LYS A 40 -19.19 9.89 12.76
C LYS A 40 -19.92 8.71 13.41
N LYS A 41 -20.18 7.64 12.64
CA LYS A 41 -20.85 6.44 13.13
C LYS A 41 -19.84 5.43 13.68
N PRO A 42 -19.99 4.99 14.95
CA PRO A 42 -19.03 4.10 15.62
C PRO A 42 -18.77 2.79 14.86
N GLU A 43 -19.80 2.23 14.20
CA GLU A 43 -19.68 1.00 13.43
C GLU A 43 -18.62 1.05 12.33
N TYR A 44 -18.39 2.22 11.74
CA TYR A 44 -17.31 2.39 10.75
C TYR A 44 -15.92 2.46 11.39
N GLN A 45 -15.83 3.03 12.59
CA GLN A 45 -14.59 3.02 13.36
C GLN A 45 -14.21 1.58 13.73
N GLU A 46 -15.15 0.84 14.31
CA GLU A 46 -14.95 -0.57 14.69
C GLU A 46 -14.53 -1.43 13.48
N ALA A 47 -15.19 -1.23 12.33
CA ALA A 47 -14.83 -1.94 11.11
C ALA A 47 -13.39 -1.60 10.64
N ALA A 48 -12.98 -0.33 10.69
CA ALA A 48 -11.63 0.09 10.32
C ALA A 48 -10.58 -0.47 11.30
N GLU A 49 -10.85 -0.45 12.60
CA GLU A 49 -9.99 -1.04 13.65
C GLU A 49 -9.81 -2.54 13.46
N GLN A 50 -10.89 -3.27 13.18
CA GLN A 50 -10.84 -4.71 12.88
C GLN A 50 -9.97 -4.99 11.66
N GLY A 51 -10.13 -4.22 10.60
CA GLY A 51 -9.34 -4.37 9.38
C GLY A 51 -7.87 -4.08 9.59
N LEU A 52 -7.54 -3.00 10.33
CA LEU A 52 -6.16 -2.65 10.65
C LEU A 52 -5.49 -3.73 11.52
N LYS A 53 -6.23 -4.28 12.48
CA LYS A 53 -5.79 -5.41 13.29
C LYS A 53 -5.50 -6.63 12.43
N PHE A 54 -6.42 -7.00 11.52
CA PHE A 54 -6.24 -8.13 10.62
C PHE A 54 -5.03 -7.94 9.69
N LEU A 55 -4.84 -6.72 9.18
CA LEU A 55 -3.69 -6.37 8.34
C LEU A 55 -2.36 -6.60 9.08
N ARG A 56 -2.27 -6.18 10.34
CA ARG A 56 -1.08 -6.33 11.17
C ARG A 56 -0.84 -7.76 11.67
N GLU A 57 -1.88 -8.48 12.03
CA GLU A 57 -1.75 -9.80 12.68
C GLU A 57 -1.69 -10.96 11.68
N VAL A 58 -2.22 -10.78 10.45
CA VAL A 58 -2.37 -11.86 9.49
C VAL A 58 -1.68 -11.62 8.16
N HIS A 59 -1.84 -10.42 7.55
CA HIS A 59 -1.09 -10.09 6.32
C HIS A 59 0.39 -9.82 6.58
N GLN A 60 0.70 -9.11 7.70
CA GLN A 60 2.10 -8.81 8.02
C GLN A 60 2.84 -10.09 8.44
N GLN A 61 4.02 -10.27 7.85
CA GLN A 61 4.88 -11.43 8.09
C GLN A 61 6.01 -11.08 9.06
N PRO A 62 6.69 -12.07 9.65
CA PRO A 62 7.76 -11.82 10.63
C PRO A 62 8.92 -10.96 10.12
N ASP A 63 9.15 -10.92 8.81
CA ASP A 63 10.15 -10.07 8.15
C ASP A 63 9.72 -8.62 7.97
N GLY A 64 8.49 -8.29 8.38
CA GLY A 64 7.85 -6.99 8.28
C GLY A 64 7.07 -6.76 6.99
N GLY A 65 7.28 -7.56 5.95
CA GLY A 65 6.54 -7.46 4.69
C GLY A 65 5.10 -7.98 4.80
N PHE A 66 4.29 -7.76 3.76
CA PHE A 66 2.89 -8.14 3.75
C PHE A 66 2.62 -9.19 2.69
N ALA A 67 1.99 -10.31 3.08
CA ALA A 67 1.53 -11.34 2.17
C ALA A 67 0.49 -10.78 1.20
N TRP A 68 0.62 -11.12 -0.08
CA TRP A 68 -0.25 -10.63 -1.15
C TRP A 68 -1.65 -11.23 -1.09
N ILE A 69 -1.73 -12.57 -0.96
CA ILE A 69 -2.99 -13.30 -0.88
C ILE A 69 -2.96 -14.26 0.31
N LEU A 70 -4.05 -14.27 1.07
CA LEU A 70 -4.32 -15.26 2.11
C LEU A 70 -5.49 -16.17 1.71
N ASN A 71 -5.48 -17.39 2.22
CA ASN A 71 -6.63 -18.29 2.27
C ASN A 71 -7.02 -18.51 3.73
N GLY A 72 -8.07 -17.84 4.18
CA GLY A 72 -8.35 -17.67 5.61
C GLY A 72 -7.23 -16.88 6.28
N ASN A 73 -6.52 -17.52 7.21
CA ASN A 73 -5.34 -16.94 7.89
C ASN A 73 -4.02 -17.53 7.38
N GLN A 74 -4.05 -18.36 6.33
CA GLN A 74 -2.85 -18.97 5.77
C GLN A 74 -2.37 -18.18 4.56
N VAL A 75 -1.06 -17.98 4.46
CA VAL A 75 -0.43 -17.33 3.31
C VAL A 75 -0.55 -18.23 2.09
N LYS A 76 -1.14 -17.71 1.01
CA LYS A 76 -1.25 -18.37 -0.30
C LYS A 76 -0.23 -17.80 -1.29
N ASP A 77 -0.01 -16.48 -1.24
CA ASP A 77 1.00 -15.79 -2.03
C ASP A 77 1.71 -14.78 -1.12
N ASP A 78 3.01 -14.97 -0.95
CA ASP A 78 3.85 -14.15 -0.07
C ASP A 78 4.88 -13.29 -0.82
N LYS A 79 4.72 -13.11 -2.13
CA LYS A 79 5.49 -12.12 -2.88
C LYS A 79 5.33 -10.71 -2.30
N ARG A 80 6.39 -9.94 -2.36
CA ARG A 80 6.43 -8.56 -1.87
C ARG A 80 6.21 -7.60 -3.02
N TYR A 81 4.98 -7.10 -3.14
CA TYR A 81 4.61 -6.09 -4.14
C TYR A 81 4.66 -4.69 -3.54
N CYS A 82 5.48 -3.81 -4.10
CA CYS A 82 5.54 -2.39 -3.72
C CYS A 82 4.16 -1.74 -3.81
N TYR A 83 3.42 -2.01 -4.88
CA TYR A 83 2.03 -1.61 -5.06
C TYR A 83 1.15 -1.96 -3.85
N GLY A 84 1.23 -3.21 -3.36
CA GLY A 84 0.49 -3.64 -2.18
C GLY A 84 0.90 -2.90 -0.91
N HIS A 85 2.20 -2.70 -0.73
CA HIS A 85 2.74 -1.98 0.42
C HIS A 85 2.39 -0.47 0.40
N ALA A 86 2.26 0.13 -0.80
CA ALA A 86 1.72 1.49 -0.93
C ALA A 86 0.29 1.60 -0.40
N PHE A 87 -0.56 0.61 -0.70
CA PHE A 87 -1.92 0.55 -0.13
C PHE A 87 -1.93 0.32 1.38
N VAL A 88 -0.95 -0.42 1.93
CA VAL A 88 -0.81 -0.55 3.39
C VAL A 88 -0.51 0.81 4.03
N LEU A 89 0.44 1.57 3.47
CA LEU A 89 0.75 2.91 3.95
C LEU A 89 -0.47 3.85 3.82
N LEU A 90 -1.17 3.81 2.69
CA LEU A 90 -2.37 4.61 2.46
C LEU A 90 -3.47 4.30 3.49
N ALA A 91 -3.73 3.01 3.74
CA ALA A 91 -4.71 2.57 4.73
C ALA A 91 -4.33 3.04 6.15
N ALA A 92 -3.06 2.87 6.55
CA ALA A 92 -2.55 3.34 7.84
C ALA A 92 -2.63 4.86 7.98
N ALA A 93 -2.33 5.61 6.91
CA ALA A 93 -2.42 7.07 6.89
C ALA A 93 -3.87 7.55 7.10
N VAL A 94 -4.84 6.97 6.40
CA VAL A 94 -6.25 7.37 6.55
C VAL A 94 -6.82 6.90 7.88
N ALA A 95 -6.43 5.73 8.38
CA ALA A 95 -6.76 5.29 9.73
C ALA A 95 -6.18 6.24 10.80
N THR A 96 -5.00 6.82 10.58
CA THR A 96 -4.43 7.88 11.43
C THR A 96 -5.31 9.14 11.44
N LYS A 97 -5.78 9.59 10.26
CA LYS A 97 -6.74 10.72 10.15
C LYS A 97 -8.07 10.42 10.88
N ALA A 98 -8.49 9.17 10.87
CA ALA A 98 -9.66 8.67 11.60
C ALA A 98 -9.40 8.48 13.11
N GLN A 99 -8.19 8.77 13.59
CA GLN A 99 -7.78 8.62 14.99
C GLN A 99 -7.84 7.17 15.50
N ILE A 100 -7.68 6.19 14.62
CA ILE A 100 -7.58 4.78 14.98
C ILE A 100 -6.28 4.57 15.79
N LYS A 101 -6.43 3.93 16.94
CA LYS A 101 -5.31 3.70 17.86
C LYS A 101 -4.18 2.89 17.21
N GLY A 102 -2.95 3.37 17.32
CA GLY A 102 -1.76 2.70 16.80
C GLY A 102 -1.57 2.84 15.28
N ALA A 103 -2.48 3.53 14.56
CA ALA A 103 -2.38 3.69 13.10
C ALA A 103 -1.19 4.58 12.70
N LYS A 104 -0.88 5.62 13.48
CA LYS A 104 0.25 6.52 13.21
C LYS A 104 1.59 5.81 13.31
N GLU A 105 1.79 5.06 14.38
CA GLU A 105 2.97 4.23 14.61
C GLU A 105 3.12 3.20 13.50
N PHE A 106 2.02 2.56 13.13
CA PHE A 106 2.02 1.59 12.02
C PHE A 106 2.36 2.23 10.67
N ALA A 107 1.87 3.42 10.37
CA ALA A 107 2.28 4.16 9.15
C ALA A 107 3.79 4.42 9.13
N SER A 108 4.39 4.75 10.28
CA SER A 108 5.84 4.95 10.38
C SER A 108 6.61 3.64 10.20
N GLU A 109 6.16 2.53 10.80
CA GLU A 109 6.74 1.20 10.60
C GLU A 109 6.72 0.79 9.12
N VAL A 110 5.59 0.97 8.44
CA VAL A 110 5.44 0.66 7.00
C VAL A 110 6.38 1.53 6.15
N TYR A 111 6.50 2.81 6.47
CA TYR A 111 7.45 3.69 5.78
C TYR A 111 8.89 3.18 5.87
N GLU A 112 9.34 2.76 7.05
CA GLU A 112 10.70 2.22 7.22
C GLU A 112 10.92 0.91 6.42
N ILE A 113 9.89 0.06 6.34
CA ILE A 113 9.94 -1.16 5.50
C ILE A 113 10.10 -0.79 4.02
N LEU A 114 9.37 0.21 3.53
CA LEU A 114 9.42 0.71 2.16
C LEU A 114 10.79 1.28 1.82
N GLU A 115 11.32 2.17 2.69
CA GLU A 115 12.62 2.79 2.49
C GLU A 115 13.78 1.78 2.54
N LYS A 116 13.67 0.79 3.40
CA LYS A 116 14.70 -0.24 3.56
C LYS A 116 14.76 -1.21 2.40
N ASN A 117 13.59 -1.64 1.89
CA ASN A 117 13.52 -2.81 1.01
C ASN A 117 13.21 -2.45 -0.45
N PHE A 118 12.35 -1.46 -0.70
CA PHE A 118 11.93 -1.13 -2.07
C PHE A 118 12.59 0.12 -2.65
N TRP A 119 13.09 1.04 -1.81
CA TRP A 119 13.68 2.27 -2.30
C TRP A 119 15.02 2.05 -2.99
N ASP A 120 15.08 2.36 -4.27
CA ASP A 120 16.32 2.41 -5.03
C ASP A 120 16.86 3.85 -5.07
N LYS A 121 18.04 4.04 -4.43
CA LYS A 121 18.68 5.36 -4.31
C LYS A 121 19.23 5.89 -5.63
N GLU A 122 19.59 4.99 -6.54
CA GLU A 122 20.19 5.37 -7.82
C GLU A 122 19.13 5.95 -8.77
N SER A 123 18.01 5.25 -8.92
CA SER A 123 16.89 5.71 -9.74
C SER A 123 16.00 6.76 -9.06
N GLU A 124 16.06 6.90 -7.74
CA GLU A 124 15.13 7.69 -6.93
C GLU A 124 13.66 7.26 -7.11
N LEU A 125 13.43 5.94 -7.27
CA LEU A 125 12.12 5.31 -7.43
C LEU A 125 12.04 4.04 -6.57
N TYR A 126 10.83 3.54 -6.36
CA TYR A 126 10.62 2.26 -5.71
C TYR A 126 10.63 1.14 -6.73
N LEU A 127 11.28 0.03 -6.38
CA LEU A 127 11.26 -1.23 -7.12
C LEU A 127 9.87 -1.88 -7.01
N ASP A 128 9.42 -2.60 -8.03
CA ASP A 128 8.04 -3.05 -8.13
C ASP A 128 7.72 -4.28 -7.28
N GLU A 129 8.55 -5.32 -7.39
CA GLU A 129 8.30 -6.58 -6.70
C GLU A 129 9.56 -7.33 -6.35
N MET A 130 9.49 -8.12 -5.27
CA MET A 130 10.56 -8.96 -4.77
C MET A 130 9.98 -10.27 -4.24
N GLU A 131 10.83 -11.28 -4.17
CA GLU A 131 10.51 -12.49 -3.41
C GLU A 131 10.47 -12.20 -1.90
N LYS A 132 9.86 -13.09 -1.13
CA LYS A 132 9.65 -12.95 0.32
C LYS A 132 10.93 -12.72 1.13
N ASP A 133 12.06 -13.14 0.62
CA ASP A 133 13.37 -12.99 1.27
C ASP A 133 14.04 -11.63 1.00
N TRP A 134 13.39 -10.75 0.23
CA TRP A 134 13.87 -9.42 -0.17
C TRP A 134 15.13 -9.40 -1.04
N LYS A 135 15.54 -10.55 -1.60
CA LYS A 135 16.81 -10.68 -2.34
C LYS A 135 16.64 -10.70 -3.85
N ASN A 136 15.58 -11.33 -4.33
CA ASN A 136 15.34 -11.48 -5.75
C ASN A 136 14.39 -10.39 -6.25
N VAL A 137 14.96 -9.36 -6.84
CA VAL A 137 14.22 -8.22 -7.40
C VAL A 137 13.76 -8.56 -8.81
N SER A 138 12.49 -8.32 -9.12
CA SER A 138 11.96 -8.43 -10.48
C SER A 138 12.68 -7.48 -11.44
N LEU A 139 12.79 -7.89 -12.71
CA LEU A 139 13.29 -7.04 -13.78
C LEU A 139 12.28 -6.00 -14.25
N TYR A 140 11.01 -6.16 -13.88
CA TYR A 140 9.95 -5.21 -14.21
C TYR A 140 10.13 -3.87 -13.49
N ARG A 141 9.91 -2.79 -14.22
CA ARG A 141 9.86 -1.41 -13.69
C ARG A 141 8.59 -0.75 -14.21
N GLY A 142 7.77 -0.28 -13.28
CA GLY A 142 6.49 0.34 -13.60
C GLY A 142 6.24 1.64 -12.84
N GLN A 143 5.60 2.60 -13.50
CA GLN A 143 5.20 3.83 -12.84
C GLN A 143 4.01 3.61 -11.86
N ASN A 144 3.18 2.57 -12.07
CA ASN A 144 1.96 2.35 -11.30
C ASN A 144 2.22 2.20 -9.79
N ALA A 145 3.21 1.38 -9.40
CA ALA A 145 3.59 1.26 -7.98
C ALA A 145 4.08 2.59 -7.41
N ASN A 146 4.87 3.35 -8.16
CA ASN A 146 5.40 4.65 -7.75
C ASN A 146 4.32 5.74 -7.68
N MET A 147 3.32 5.71 -8.57
CA MET A 147 2.15 6.59 -8.52
C MET A 147 1.36 6.38 -7.23
N HIS A 148 1.01 5.14 -6.90
CA HIS A 148 0.30 4.84 -5.65
C HIS A 148 1.14 5.09 -4.41
N MET A 149 2.47 4.94 -4.51
CA MET A 149 3.37 5.33 -3.44
C MET A 149 3.35 6.84 -3.21
N CYS A 150 3.36 7.64 -4.28
CA CYS A 150 3.22 9.09 -4.17
C CYS A 150 1.90 9.48 -3.49
N GLU A 151 0.78 8.87 -3.88
CA GLU A 151 -0.53 9.04 -3.24
C GLU A 151 -0.48 8.70 -1.74
N ALA A 152 0.09 7.55 -1.39
CA ALA A 152 0.22 7.10 0.00
C ALA A 152 1.08 8.06 0.83
N MET A 153 2.20 8.54 0.27
CA MET A 153 3.07 9.52 0.92
C MET A 153 2.36 10.86 1.16
N LEU A 154 1.59 11.36 0.19
CA LEU A 154 0.78 12.57 0.36
C LEU A 154 -0.26 12.39 1.47
N SER A 155 -0.96 11.26 1.49
CA SER A 155 -1.93 10.94 2.53
C SER A 155 -1.27 10.84 3.92
N ALA A 156 -0.08 10.22 4.01
CA ALA A 156 0.68 10.11 5.24
C ALA A 156 1.15 11.50 5.75
N PHE A 157 1.58 12.38 4.84
CA PHE A 157 1.90 13.76 5.19
C PHE A 157 0.66 14.52 5.69
N GLU A 158 -0.48 14.38 5.03
CA GLU A 158 -1.72 15.00 5.49
C GLU A 158 -2.14 14.53 6.89
N ALA A 159 -1.93 13.25 7.20
CA ALA A 159 -2.30 12.67 8.47
C ALA A 159 -1.34 13.05 9.61
N THR A 160 -0.02 13.10 9.34
CA THR A 160 1.03 13.20 10.37
C THR A 160 1.73 14.56 10.42
N LYS A 161 1.71 15.32 9.32
CA LYS A 161 2.49 16.55 9.07
C LYS A 161 4.01 16.33 9.04
N GLU A 162 4.48 15.08 8.98
CA GLU A 162 5.91 14.77 8.94
C GLU A 162 6.48 14.98 7.54
N ARG A 163 7.43 15.91 7.42
CA ARG A 163 8.03 16.35 6.14
C ARG A 163 8.67 15.22 5.32
N LYS A 164 9.12 14.14 5.95
CA LYS A 164 9.71 12.99 5.24
C LYS A 164 8.79 12.44 4.14
N TYR A 165 7.50 12.33 4.41
CA TYR A 165 6.51 11.86 3.45
C TYR A 165 6.33 12.84 2.29
N LEU A 166 6.19 14.13 2.56
CA LEU A 166 6.05 15.14 1.51
C LEU A 166 7.27 15.19 0.60
N ASN A 167 8.47 15.12 1.18
CA ASN A 167 9.72 15.13 0.42
C ASN A 167 9.81 13.90 -0.51
N ARG A 168 9.41 12.72 -0.02
CA ARG A 168 9.38 11.50 -0.84
C ARG A 168 8.34 11.60 -1.96
N ALA A 169 7.13 12.07 -1.68
CA ALA A 169 6.10 12.31 -2.70
C ALA A 169 6.60 13.28 -3.79
N HIS A 170 7.25 14.37 -3.39
CA HIS A 170 7.84 15.33 -4.35
C HIS A 170 8.90 14.68 -5.24
N THR A 171 9.81 13.87 -4.65
CA THR A 171 10.82 13.14 -5.43
C THR A 171 10.16 12.24 -6.47
N LEU A 172 9.18 11.42 -6.07
CA LEU A 172 8.46 10.52 -6.98
C LEU A 172 7.76 11.27 -8.12
N ALA A 173 7.00 12.32 -7.76
CA ALA A 173 6.30 13.14 -8.77
C ALA A 173 7.27 13.77 -9.76
N LYS A 174 8.40 14.34 -9.29
CA LYS A 174 9.44 14.91 -10.13
C LYS A 174 10.03 13.85 -11.07
N ARG A 175 10.43 12.69 -10.54
CA ARG A 175 11.04 11.61 -11.34
C ARG A 175 10.10 11.12 -12.43
N ILE A 176 8.85 10.77 -12.07
CA ILE A 176 7.88 10.21 -13.04
C ILE A 176 7.41 11.27 -14.04
N CYS A 177 6.99 12.46 -13.56
CA CYS A 177 6.31 13.42 -14.42
C CYS A 177 7.25 14.38 -15.17
N LEU A 178 8.50 14.57 -14.70
CA LEU A 178 9.42 15.52 -15.32
C LEU A 178 10.68 14.85 -15.88
N ASP A 179 11.31 13.94 -15.12
CA ASP A 179 12.60 13.42 -15.54
C ASP A 179 12.47 12.28 -16.56
N LEU A 180 11.63 11.27 -16.31
CA LEU A 180 11.42 10.16 -17.24
C LEU A 180 10.71 10.60 -18.53
N THR A 181 9.83 11.57 -18.46
CA THR A 181 9.09 12.09 -19.64
C THR A 181 10.01 12.76 -20.67
N LYS A 182 11.22 13.20 -20.31
CA LYS A 182 12.22 13.73 -21.26
C LYS A 182 12.59 12.71 -22.34
N ASN A 183 12.57 11.43 -22.00
CA ASN A 183 12.97 10.34 -22.90
C ASN A 183 11.77 9.67 -23.61
N THR A 184 10.54 10.10 -23.31
CA THR A 184 9.29 9.50 -23.82
C THR A 184 8.43 10.50 -24.60
N GLY A 185 9.05 11.58 -25.11
CA GLY A 185 8.32 12.62 -25.85
C GLY A 185 7.32 13.43 -25.02
N GLY A 186 7.54 13.52 -23.70
CA GLY A 186 6.66 14.24 -22.78
C GLY A 186 5.49 13.38 -22.22
N LEU A 187 5.42 12.10 -22.57
CA LEU A 187 4.37 11.19 -22.11
C LEU A 187 4.82 10.41 -20.88
N ILE A 188 3.90 10.14 -19.97
CA ILE A 188 4.12 9.23 -18.85
C ILE A 188 3.88 7.81 -19.34
N TRP A 189 4.94 7.00 -19.39
CA TRP A 189 4.86 5.59 -19.73
C TRP A 189 4.57 4.74 -18.49
N GLU A 190 3.93 3.60 -18.71
CA GLU A 190 3.62 2.67 -17.64
C GLU A 190 4.74 1.68 -17.36
N HIS A 191 5.45 1.23 -18.40
CA HIS A 191 6.50 0.20 -18.34
C HIS A 191 7.83 0.72 -18.81
N PHE A 192 8.89 0.33 -18.11
CA PHE A 192 10.27 0.70 -18.42
C PHE A 192 11.18 -0.53 -18.33
N ASN A 193 12.36 -0.42 -18.92
CA ASN A 193 13.46 -1.36 -18.72
C ASN A 193 14.02 -1.25 -17.30
N THR A 194 14.91 -2.18 -16.92
CA THR A 194 15.50 -2.25 -15.55
C THR A 194 16.26 -1.00 -15.14
N ASP A 195 16.78 -0.23 -16.10
CA ASP A 195 17.49 1.04 -15.94
C ASP A 195 16.58 2.28 -16.06
N TRP A 196 15.26 2.07 -16.09
CA TRP A 196 14.24 3.10 -16.32
C TRP A 196 14.33 3.80 -17.68
N SER A 197 15.00 3.21 -18.66
CA SER A 197 14.89 3.62 -20.05
C SER A 197 13.55 3.18 -20.67
N PRO A 198 13.04 3.87 -21.69
CA PRO A 198 11.83 3.49 -22.43
C PRO A 198 11.90 2.11 -23.04
#